data_4cfe63f81039f2a14a72f79022f6d1cb
#
_entry.id   4cfe63f81039f2a14a72f79022f6d1cb
#
_cell.length_a   1.000
_cell.length_b   1.000
_cell.length_c   1.000
_cell.angle_alpha   90.00
_cell.angle_beta   90.00
_cell.angle_gamma   90.00
#
_symmetry.space_group_name_H-M   'P 1'
#
loop_
_entity.id
_entity.type
_entity.pdbx_description
1 polymer ?
#
loop_
_entity_poly.entity_id
_entity_poly.type
_entity_poly.pdbx_seq_one_letter_code
_entity_poly.pdbx_strand_id
1 'polypeptide(L)'
;MHDLYRPESRVILQRFPDGAVLYTPSNETYLGLNETGVRIWELLPKEGIGFEPLLGGVVAAYPEVPVEELQADLTAWLGEVEACGLLRREPAVAA
;
A
#
# COMPACT_ATOMS: atom_id res chain seq x y z
N MET A 1 0.31 -19.73 4.46
CA MET A 1 0.90 -18.71 5.30
C MET A 1 0.84 -17.37 4.60
N HIS A 2 0.37 -16.34 5.27
CA HIS A 2 0.11 -15.06 4.63
C HIS A 2 0.92 -13.97 5.31
N ASP A 3 1.56 -13.15 4.49
CA ASP A 3 2.29 -12.01 5.01
C ASP A 3 1.32 -10.87 5.32
N LEU A 4 1.70 -10.04 6.25
CA LEU A 4 1.00 -8.80 6.54
C LEU A 4 1.78 -7.64 5.97
N TYR A 5 1.07 -6.72 5.33
CA TYR A 5 1.65 -5.49 4.80
C TYR A 5 1.24 -4.35 5.72
N ARG A 6 2.20 -3.56 6.13
CA ARG A 6 1.91 -2.41 6.98
C ARG A 6 2.84 -1.25 6.65
N PRO A 7 2.37 -0.02 6.87
CA PRO A 7 3.23 1.14 6.65
C PRO A 7 4.45 1.10 7.56
N GLU A 8 5.59 1.54 7.02
CA GLU A 8 6.77 1.74 7.86
C GLU A 8 6.47 2.88 8.83
N SER A 9 7.15 2.87 9.98
CA SER A 9 6.94 3.93 10.96
C SER A 9 7.43 5.26 10.41
N ARG A 10 6.74 6.33 10.79
CA ARG A 10 7.08 7.71 10.42
C ARG A 10 6.99 8.00 8.93
N VAL A 11 6.18 7.24 8.19
CA VAL A 11 5.90 7.59 6.81
C VAL A 11 4.89 8.74 6.78
N ILE A 12 5.20 9.75 5.99
CA ILE A 12 4.36 10.93 5.85
C ILE A 12 3.75 10.92 4.46
N LEU A 13 2.43 11.17 4.39
CA LEU A 13 1.73 11.35 3.14
C LEU A 13 1.48 12.84 2.94
N GLN A 14 2.08 13.42 1.91
CA GLN A 14 1.86 14.81 1.57
C GLN A 14 0.96 14.87 0.34
N ARG A 15 -0.22 15.45 0.50
CA ARG A 15 -1.19 15.51 -0.59
C ARG A 15 -0.96 16.73 -1.47
N PHE A 16 -1.23 16.53 -2.76
CA PHE A 16 -1.22 17.56 -3.78
C PHE A 16 -2.52 17.45 -4.59
N PRO A 17 -2.87 18.45 -5.40
CA PRO A 17 -4.13 18.39 -6.16
C PRO A 17 -4.24 17.19 -7.09
N ASP A 18 -3.12 16.67 -7.63
CA ASP A 18 -3.14 15.59 -8.58
C ASP A 18 -2.49 14.31 -8.05
N GLY A 19 -2.36 14.18 -6.74
CA GLY A 19 -1.79 12.97 -6.16
C GLY A 19 -1.20 13.23 -4.80
N ALA A 20 -0.14 12.47 -4.47
CA ALA A 20 0.51 12.62 -3.18
C ALA A 20 1.94 12.11 -3.28
N VAL A 21 2.73 12.39 -2.25
CA VAL A 21 4.07 11.85 -2.11
C VAL A 21 4.17 11.19 -0.74
N LEU A 22 4.70 9.97 -0.72
CA LEU A 22 5.07 9.29 0.52
C LEU A 22 6.55 9.51 0.76
N TYR A 23 6.91 9.75 2.01
CA TYR A 23 8.33 9.86 2.35
C TYR A 23 8.55 9.62 3.83
N THR A 24 9.80 9.31 4.18
CA THR A 24 10.22 9.28 5.59
C THR A 24 11.36 10.26 5.76
N PRO A 25 11.36 11.05 6.83
CA PRO A 25 12.47 11.98 7.07
C PRO A 25 13.81 11.28 7.29
N SER A 26 13.77 10.01 7.71
CA SER A 26 14.99 9.33 8.13
C SER A 26 15.80 8.74 6.97
N ASN A 27 15.20 8.43 5.82
CA ASN A 27 15.97 7.81 4.73
C ASN A 27 15.87 8.57 3.41
N GLU A 28 15.24 9.73 3.41
CA GLU A 28 15.17 10.63 2.25
C GLU A 28 14.61 9.98 0.99
N THR A 29 13.80 8.95 1.16
CA THR A 29 13.16 8.30 0.02
C THR A 29 11.80 8.91 -0.21
N TYR A 30 11.51 9.22 -1.46
CA TYR A 30 10.23 9.82 -1.87
C TYR A 30 9.59 8.95 -2.93
N LEU A 31 8.29 8.75 -2.82
CA LEU A 31 7.54 7.98 -3.82
C LEU A 31 6.27 8.73 -4.15
N GLY A 32 6.11 9.07 -5.44
CA GLY A 32 4.88 9.72 -5.89
C GLY A 32 3.76 8.73 -6.04
N LEU A 33 2.56 9.12 -5.63
CA LEU A 33 1.36 8.30 -5.74
C LEU A 33 0.32 9.03 -6.57
N ASN A 34 -0.32 8.30 -7.49
CA ASN A 34 -1.53 8.80 -8.14
C ASN A 34 -2.72 8.52 -7.19
N GLU A 35 -3.94 8.87 -7.64
CA GLU A 35 -5.11 8.71 -6.80
C GLU A 35 -5.35 7.27 -6.35
N THR A 36 -5.11 6.31 -7.25
CA THR A 36 -5.25 4.90 -6.91
C THR A 36 -4.27 4.50 -5.82
N GLY A 37 -3.02 4.93 -5.95
CA GLY A 37 -2.01 4.65 -4.93
C GLY A 37 -2.35 5.26 -3.58
N VAL A 38 -2.90 6.47 -3.58
CA VAL A 38 -3.36 7.10 -2.33
C VAL A 38 -4.47 6.27 -1.69
N ARG A 39 -5.42 5.79 -2.50
CA ARG A 39 -6.51 4.98 -1.98
C ARG A 39 -6.00 3.68 -1.37
N ILE A 40 -5.06 3.03 -2.03
CA ILE A 40 -4.48 1.79 -1.48
C ILE A 40 -3.77 2.08 -0.17
N TRP A 41 -3.00 3.17 -0.12
CA TRP A 41 -2.29 3.54 1.10
C TRP A 41 -3.26 3.76 2.26
N GLU A 42 -4.40 4.40 1.99
CA GLU A 42 -5.40 4.66 3.01
C GLU A 42 -6.07 3.39 3.55
N LEU A 43 -6.00 2.30 2.79
CA LEU A 43 -6.54 1.02 3.24
C LEU A 43 -5.59 0.24 4.15
N LEU A 44 -4.36 0.71 4.30
CA LEU A 44 -3.36 0.00 5.11
C LEU A 44 -3.46 0.44 6.57
N PRO A 45 -3.85 -0.46 7.47
CA PRO A 45 -3.86 -0.12 8.89
C PRO A 45 -2.45 -0.20 9.49
N LYS A 46 -2.24 0.48 10.60
CA LYS A 46 -0.94 0.50 11.26
C LYS A 46 -0.48 -0.91 11.67
N GLU A 47 -1.41 -1.74 12.06
CA GLU A 47 -1.10 -3.11 12.51
C GLU A 47 -0.87 -4.08 11.37
N GLY A 48 -1.16 -3.67 10.14
CA GLY A 48 -0.93 -4.51 8.98
C GLY A 48 -2.18 -5.22 8.50
N ILE A 49 -2.14 -5.64 7.24
CA ILE A 49 -3.27 -6.31 6.60
C ILE A 49 -2.71 -7.32 5.59
N GLY A 50 -3.39 -8.46 5.47
CA GLY A 50 -3.02 -9.46 4.47
C GLY A 50 -3.40 -9.04 3.06
N PHE A 51 -2.84 -9.75 2.08
CA PHE A 51 -3.09 -9.42 0.67
C PHE A 51 -4.57 -9.55 0.31
N GLU A 52 -5.22 -10.63 0.70
CA GLU A 52 -6.60 -10.87 0.30
C GLU A 52 -7.57 -9.83 0.86
N PRO A 53 -7.53 -9.51 2.15
CA PRO A 53 -8.38 -8.43 2.66
C PRO A 53 -8.09 -7.08 2.03
N LEU A 54 -6.81 -6.80 1.75
CA LEU A 54 -6.44 -5.54 1.09
C LEU A 54 -6.99 -5.50 -0.33
N LEU A 55 -6.87 -6.61 -1.07
CA LEU A 55 -7.44 -6.70 -2.40
C LEU A 55 -8.95 -6.51 -2.35
N GLY A 56 -9.61 -7.09 -1.34
CA GLY A 56 -11.05 -6.89 -1.17
C GLY A 56 -11.43 -5.44 -1.02
N GLY A 57 -10.63 -4.67 -0.29
CA GLY A 57 -10.85 -3.23 -0.15
C GLY A 57 -10.67 -2.49 -1.46
N VAL A 58 -9.66 -2.88 -2.25
CA VAL A 58 -9.42 -2.27 -3.55
C VAL A 58 -10.56 -2.59 -4.52
N VAL A 59 -11.02 -3.84 -4.53
CA VAL A 59 -12.15 -4.24 -5.37
C VAL A 59 -13.40 -3.45 -5.02
N ALA A 60 -13.65 -3.26 -3.73
CA ALA A 60 -14.80 -2.48 -3.29
C ALA A 60 -14.71 -1.03 -3.74
N ALA A 61 -13.51 -0.48 -3.82
CA ALA A 61 -13.30 0.90 -4.25
C ALA A 61 -13.42 1.07 -5.76
N TYR A 62 -13.14 0.02 -6.51
CA TYR A 62 -13.13 0.07 -7.98
C TYR A 62 -13.94 -1.10 -8.55
N PRO A 63 -15.26 -1.14 -8.31
CA PRO A 63 -16.06 -2.31 -8.67
C PRO A 63 -16.18 -2.54 -10.18
N GLU A 64 -15.91 -1.53 -10.99
CA GLU A 64 -16.01 -1.66 -12.45
C GLU A 64 -14.72 -2.19 -13.09
N VAL A 65 -13.64 -2.32 -12.33
CA VAL A 65 -12.36 -2.81 -12.86
C VAL A 65 -12.27 -4.31 -12.62
N PRO A 66 -11.83 -5.11 -13.62
CA PRO A 66 -11.69 -6.55 -13.43
C PRO A 66 -10.75 -6.89 -12.28
N VAL A 67 -11.11 -7.91 -11.51
CA VAL A 67 -10.34 -8.30 -10.32
C VAL A 67 -8.91 -8.69 -10.70
N GLU A 68 -8.72 -9.36 -11.82
CA GLU A 68 -7.40 -9.78 -12.26
C GLU A 68 -6.48 -8.58 -12.49
N GLU A 69 -7.04 -7.50 -13.04
CA GLU A 69 -6.28 -6.29 -13.27
C GLU A 69 -5.92 -5.61 -11.95
N LEU A 70 -6.90 -5.53 -11.04
CA LEU A 70 -6.64 -4.94 -9.71
C LEU A 70 -5.61 -5.77 -8.94
N GLN A 71 -5.68 -7.08 -9.05
CA GLN A 71 -4.72 -7.94 -8.36
C GLN A 71 -3.30 -7.72 -8.87
N ALA A 72 -3.14 -7.61 -10.19
CA ALA A 72 -1.82 -7.36 -10.78
C ALA A 72 -1.30 -5.99 -10.37
N ASP A 73 -2.16 -4.98 -10.42
CA ASP A 73 -1.79 -3.62 -10.04
C ASP A 73 -1.40 -3.53 -8.57
N LEU A 74 -2.17 -4.19 -7.71
CA LEU A 74 -1.88 -4.18 -6.27
C LEU A 74 -0.56 -4.87 -5.98
N THR A 75 -0.31 -6.01 -6.64
CA THR A 75 0.95 -6.74 -6.45
C THR A 75 2.14 -5.88 -6.85
N ALA A 76 2.05 -5.20 -7.99
CA ALA A 76 3.12 -4.32 -8.45
C ALA A 76 3.32 -3.13 -7.51
N TRP A 77 2.22 -2.54 -7.05
CA TRP A 77 2.27 -1.39 -6.15
C TRP A 77 2.93 -1.76 -4.82
N LEU A 78 2.53 -2.90 -4.23
CA LEU A 78 3.10 -3.35 -2.97
C LEU A 78 4.61 -3.58 -3.10
N GLY A 79 5.03 -4.19 -4.21
CA GLY A 79 6.46 -4.42 -4.44
C GLY A 79 7.24 -3.12 -4.58
N GLU A 80 6.67 -2.14 -5.26
CA GLU A 80 7.32 -0.85 -5.45
C GLU A 80 7.46 -0.09 -4.12
N VAL A 81 6.40 -0.04 -3.34
CA VAL A 81 6.41 0.68 -2.07
C VAL A 81 7.33 -0.02 -1.07
N GLU A 82 7.32 -1.33 -1.07
CA GLU A 82 8.22 -2.12 -0.23
C GLU A 82 9.69 -1.87 -0.60
N ALA A 83 9.99 -1.84 -1.90
CA ALA A 83 11.34 -1.61 -2.38
C ALA A 83 11.86 -0.22 -1.98
N CYS A 84 10.95 0.75 -1.84
CA CYS A 84 11.31 2.09 -1.40
C CYS A 84 11.50 2.20 0.10
N GLY A 85 11.24 1.14 0.85
CA GLY A 85 11.38 1.16 2.30
C GLY A 85 10.25 1.86 3.03
N LEU A 86 9.12 2.06 2.36
CA LEU A 86 7.98 2.77 2.94
C LEU A 86 6.90 1.81 3.45
N LEU A 87 7.05 0.53 3.15
CA LEU A 87 6.10 -0.51 3.52
C LEU A 87 6.88 -1.71 4.04
N ARG A 88 6.39 -2.30 5.11
CA ARG A 88 6.98 -3.52 5.66
C ARG A 88 6.09 -4.70 5.35
N ARG A 89 6.72 -5.82 5.02
CA ARG A 89 6.02 -7.08 4.88
C ARG A 89 6.52 -8.00 5.98
N GLU A 90 5.62 -8.43 6.83
CA GLU A 90 5.95 -9.29 7.96
C GLU A 90 5.18 -10.59 7.85
N PRO A 91 5.83 -11.73 8.16
CA PRO A 91 5.08 -12.99 8.16
C PRO A 91 3.98 -12.93 9.21
N ALA A 92 2.80 -13.44 8.84
CA ALA A 92 1.72 -13.56 9.79
C ALA A 92 2.14 -14.58 10.85
N VAL A 93 2.14 -14.15 12.10
CA VAL A 93 2.52 -15.03 13.19
C VAL A 93 1.31 -15.85 13.59
N ALA A 94 1.40 -17.15 13.40
CA ALA A 94 0.38 -18.04 13.94
C ALA A 94 0.62 -18.15 15.43
N ALA A 95 -0.31 -17.61 16.19
CA ALA A 95 -0.20 -17.68 17.63
C ALA A 95 -0.43 -19.09 18.12
#